data_fa66708d29a234ce8bc15a84133cc2ad
#
_entry.id   fa66708d29a234ce8bc15a84133cc2ad
#
_cell.length_a   1.000
_cell.length_b   1.000
_cell.length_c   1.000
_cell.angle_alpha   90.00
_cell.angle_beta   90.00
_cell.angle_gamma   90.00
#
_symmetry.space_group_name_H-M   'P 1'
#
loop_
_entity.id
_entity.type
_entity.pdbx_description
1 polymer ?
#
loop_
_entity_poly.entity_id
_entity_poly.type
_entity_poly.pdbx_seq_one_letter_code
_entity_poly.pdbx_strand_id
1 'polypeptide(L)'
;MSPIGLASDHAGFELKSFVRQYLDENGISYIDFGTDSTTSCDYPDYGHRLGRALDCGECDRGIAICGSGEGIAMTLNKHAAVRAALCWMPEIARLSRLHNNANVLVMPGRFLDKTTAQDIIDTFLHTPFEGGRHIRRVEKIPC
;
A
#
# COMPACT_ATOMS: atom_id res chain seq x y z
N MET A 1 -13.45 -10.01 -7.57
CA MET A 1 -12.48 -8.95 -7.30
C MET A 1 -11.31 -9.53 -6.48
N SER A 2 -10.09 -9.23 -6.87
CA SER A 2 -8.92 -9.72 -6.14
C SER A 2 -8.85 -9.14 -4.73
N PRO A 3 -8.37 -9.91 -3.74
CA PRO A 3 -8.20 -9.38 -2.40
C PRO A 3 -7.08 -8.32 -2.37
N ILE A 4 -7.16 -7.42 -1.40
CA ILE A 4 -6.10 -6.45 -1.14
C ILE A 4 -5.00 -7.15 -0.34
N GLY A 5 -3.75 -7.06 -0.79
CA GLY A 5 -2.62 -7.58 -0.03
C GLY A 5 -2.21 -6.60 1.06
N LEU A 6 -1.92 -7.10 2.26
CA LEU A 6 -1.45 -6.28 3.38
C LEU A 6 -0.07 -6.75 3.83
N ALA A 7 0.81 -5.80 4.14
CA ALA A 7 2.12 -6.10 4.71
C ALA A 7 2.56 -4.99 5.64
N SER A 8 3.27 -5.34 6.70
CA SER A 8 3.93 -4.37 7.57
C SER A 8 5.11 -5.01 8.28
N ASP A 9 6.01 -4.16 8.82
CA ASP A 9 6.94 -4.59 9.85
C ASP A 9 6.30 -4.38 11.24
N HIS A 10 7.11 -4.55 12.29
CA HIS A 10 6.65 -4.38 13.66
C HIS A 10 6.16 -2.94 13.95
N ALA A 11 6.77 -1.93 13.36
CA ALA A 11 6.38 -0.53 13.56
C ALA A 11 5.05 -0.19 12.89
N GLY A 12 4.68 -0.93 11.84
CA GLY A 12 3.40 -0.76 11.13
C GLY A 12 2.31 -1.72 11.58
N PHE A 13 2.61 -2.63 12.50
CA PHE A 13 1.67 -3.70 12.86
C PHE A 13 0.35 -3.17 13.46
N GLU A 14 0.41 -2.19 14.37
CA GLU A 14 -0.80 -1.65 15.00
C GLU A 14 -1.70 -0.96 13.98
N LEU A 15 -1.11 -0.16 13.08
CA LEU A 15 -1.90 0.49 12.03
C LEU A 15 -2.44 -0.54 11.04
N LYS A 16 -1.68 -1.60 10.72
CA LYS A 16 -2.18 -2.68 9.87
C LYS A 16 -3.37 -3.39 10.52
N SER A 17 -3.35 -3.59 11.83
CA SER A 17 -4.49 -4.16 12.56
C SER A 17 -5.74 -3.31 12.42
N PHE A 18 -5.59 -1.98 12.48
CA PHE A 18 -6.68 -1.05 12.21
C PHE A 18 -7.18 -1.16 10.77
N VAL A 19 -6.26 -1.25 9.80
CA VAL A 19 -6.61 -1.43 8.38
C VAL A 19 -7.44 -2.69 8.18
N ARG A 20 -7.04 -3.80 8.79
CA ARG A 20 -7.80 -5.06 8.71
C ARG A 20 -9.22 -4.89 9.22
N GLN A 21 -9.37 -4.26 10.39
CA GLN A 21 -10.69 -3.98 10.96
C GLN A 21 -11.53 -3.12 10.02
N TYR A 22 -10.94 -2.07 9.46
CA TYR A 22 -11.61 -1.18 8.50
C TYR A 22 -12.08 -1.95 7.25
N LEU A 23 -11.23 -2.82 6.69
CA LEU A 23 -11.58 -3.62 5.52
C LEU A 23 -12.69 -4.63 5.85
N ASP A 24 -12.61 -5.27 7.02
CA ASP A 24 -13.65 -6.20 7.49
C ASP A 24 -15.01 -5.49 7.60
N GLU A 25 -15.04 -4.31 8.21
CA GLU A 25 -16.26 -3.51 8.39
C GLU A 25 -16.87 -3.07 7.07
N ASN A 26 -16.06 -2.93 6.03
CA ASN A 26 -16.50 -2.52 4.69
C ASN A 26 -16.68 -3.68 3.72
N GLY A 27 -16.57 -4.92 4.20
CA GLY A 27 -16.77 -6.10 3.37
C GLY A 27 -15.72 -6.29 2.29
N ILE A 28 -14.52 -5.77 2.49
CA ILE A 28 -13.43 -5.85 1.51
C ILE A 28 -12.49 -6.99 1.90
N SER A 29 -12.31 -7.96 1.01
CA SER A 29 -11.43 -9.09 1.27
C SER A 29 -9.95 -8.70 1.16
N TYR A 30 -9.11 -9.34 1.99
CA TYR A 30 -7.68 -9.10 1.99
C TYR A 30 -6.91 -10.37 2.33
N ILE A 31 -5.61 -10.34 2.02
CA ILE A 31 -4.64 -11.35 2.45
C ILE A 31 -3.56 -10.63 3.25
N ASP A 32 -3.35 -11.04 4.49
CA ASP A 32 -2.32 -10.47 5.35
C ASP A 32 -1.03 -11.29 5.21
N PHE A 33 0.00 -10.70 4.61
CA PHE A 33 1.31 -11.33 4.41
C PHE A 33 2.26 -11.15 5.59
N GLY A 34 1.80 -10.55 6.68
CA GLY A 34 2.61 -10.35 7.90
C GLY A 34 3.09 -8.90 7.99
N THR A 35 3.80 -8.52 9.06
CA THR A 35 4.06 -9.36 10.23
C THR A 35 2.78 -9.55 11.08
N ASP A 36 2.86 -10.42 12.07
CA ASP A 36 1.71 -10.73 12.95
C ASP A 36 1.94 -10.35 14.42
N SER A 37 2.96 -9.54 14.69
CA SER A 37 3.25 -9.08 16.05
C SER A 37 4.07 -7.78 16.04
N THR A 38 4.27 -7.21 17.25
CA THR A 38 5.13 -6.04 17.44
C THR A 38 6.60 -6.40 17.69
N THR A 39 6.95 -7.68 17.63
CA THR A 39 8.34 -8.13 17.76
C THR A 39 9.17 -7.63 16.59
N SER A 40 10.32 -7.05 16.87
CA SER A 40 11.21 -6.46 15.85
C SER A 40 11.47 -7.42 14.69
N CYS A 41 11.32 -6.92 13.48
CA CYS A 41 11.53 -7.67 12.25
C CYS A 41 11.95 -6.73 11.12
N ASP A 42 12.31 -7.29 9.98
CA ASP A 42 12.83 -6.53 8.85
C ASP A 42 11.71 -6.28 7.82
N TYR A 43 11.46 -5.00 7.52
CA TYR A 43 10.40 -4.61 6.58
C TYR A 43 10.57 -5.24 5.19
N PRO A 44 11.79 -5.48 4.63
CA PRO A 44 11.90 -6.07 3.30
C PRO A 44 11.33 -7.49 3.21
N ASP A 45 11.41 -8.27 4.29
CA ASP A 45 10.87 -9.63 4.29
C ASP A 45 9.36 -9.63 3.96
N TYR A 46 8.63 -8.68 4.53
CA TYR A 46 7.18 -8.59 4.33
C TYR A 46 6.82 -7.78 3.07
N GLY A 47 7.58 -6.74 2.78
CA GLY A 47 7.41 -5.98 1.54
C GLY A 47 7.57 -6.86 0.31
N HIS A 48 8.56 -7.76 0.31
CA HIS A 48 8.76 -8.69 -0.81
C HIS A 48 7.64 -9.72 -0.93
N ARG A 49 7.05 -10.16 0.18
CA ARG A 49 5.90 -11.09 0.12
C ARG A 49 4.74 -10.44 -0.64
N LEU A 50 4.43 -9.19 -0.30
CA LEU A 50 3.38 -8.44 -1.00
C LEU A 50 3.76 -8.18 -2.46
N GLY A 51 5.00 -7.78 -2.72
CA GLY A 51 5.50 -7.53 -4.06
C GLY A 51 5.37 -8.75 -4.97
N ARG A 52 5.74 -9.93 -4.46
CA ARG A 52 5.60 -11.19 -5.21
C ARG A 52 4.14 -11.52 -5.49
N ALA A 53 3.25 -11.24 -4.55
CA ALA A 53 1.81 -11.47 -4.74
C ALA A 53 1.25 -10.60 -5.87
N LEU A 54 1.72 -9.35 -6.01
CA LEU A 54 1.34 -8.51 -7.14
C LEU A 54 1.99 -9.00 -8.44
N ASP A 55 3.26 -9.39 -8.40
CA ASP A 55 3.96 -9.88 -9.60
C ASP A 55 3.30 -11.13 -10.19
N CYS A 56 2.77 -12.02 -9.35
CA CYS A 56 2.13 -13.24 -9.82
C CYS A 56 0.60 -13.13 -9.98
N GLY A 57 0.03 -11.95 -9.72
CA GLY A 57 -1.41 -11.73 -9.91
C GLY A 57 -2.30 -12.24 -8.79
N GLU A 58 -1.75 -12.65 -7.66
CA GLU A 58 -2.53 -13.06 -6.48
C GLU A 58 -3.32 -11.88 -5.90
N CYS A 59 -2.73 -10.69 -5.97
CA CYS A 59 -3.36 -9.43 -5.61
C CYS A 59 -3.16 -8.41 -6.72
N ASP A 60 -4.14 -7.52 -6.92
CA ASP A 60 -4.01 -6.39 -7.85
C ASP A 60 -3.63 -5.11 -7.15
N ARG A 61 -3.93 -5.01 -5.86
CA ARG A 61 -3.68 -3.84 -5.03
C ARG A 61 -3.14 -4.26 -3.67
N GLY A 62 -2.44 -3.35 -3.02
CA GLY A 62 -1.91 -3.61 -1.69
C GLY A 62 -1.89 -2.37 -0.81
N ILE A 63 -1.76 -2.61 0.49
CA ILE A 63 -1.51 -1.59 1.50
C ILE A 63 -0.34 -2.07 2.35
N ALA A 64 0.69 -1.25 2.47
CA ALA A 64 1.88 -1.60 3.24
C ALA A 64 2.26 -0.48 4.21
N ILE A 65 2.80 -0.84 5.36
CA ILE A 65 3.08 0.09 6.44
C ILE A 65 4.41 -0.28 7.10
N CYS A 66 5.28 0.70 7.29
CA CYS A 66 6.40 0.59 8.23
C CYS A 66 6.51 1.91 9.00
N GLY A 67 7.50 2.08 9.83
CA GLY A 67 7.57 3.26 10.70
C GLY A 67 7.45 4.58 9.96
N SER A 68 8.31 4.83 8.97
CA SER A 68 8.26 6.01 8.10
C SER A 68 7.58 5.73 6.77
N GLY A 69 7.35 4.46 6.44
CA GLY A 69 6.86 4.04 5.11
C GLY A 69 7.94 4.02 4.05
N GLU A 70 9.09 4.64 4.29
CA GLU A 70 10.15 4.79 3.27
C GLU A 70 10.73 3.45 2.84
N GLY A 71 11.20 2.65 3.80
CA GLY A 71 11.90 1.40 3.50
C GLY A 71 11.02 0.39 2.79
N ILE A 72 9.78 0.22 3.24
CA ILE A 72 8.87 -0.74 2.61
C ILE A 72 8.43 -0.27 1.22
N ALA A 73 8.31 1.06 1.00
CA ALA A 73 8.04 1.61 -0.33
C ALA A 73 9.20 1.32 -1.29
N MET A 74 10.44 1.54 -0.84
CA MET A 74 11.63 1.24 -1.66
C MET A 74 11.69 -0.24 -2.01
N THR A 75 11.39 -1.12 -1.05
CA THR A 75 11.36 -2.56 -1.26
C THR A 75 10.32 -2.96 -2.30
N LEU A 76 9.10 -2.46 -2.15
CA LEU A 76 7.98 -2.78 -3.03
C LEU A 76 8.24 -2.32 -4.46
N ASN A 77 8.83 -1.15 -4.65
CA ASN A 77 9.11 -0.61 -5.99
C ASN A 77 10.23 -1.33 -6.73
N LYS A 78 10.87 -2.33 -6.13
CA LYS A 78 11.77 -3.24 -6.86
C LYS A 78 11.03 -4.30 -7.66
N HIS A 79 9.74 -4.48 -7.42
CA HIS A 79 8.92 -5.47 -8.12
C HIS A 79 8.29 -4.87 -9.36
N ALA A 80 8.36 -5.63 -10.49
CA ALA A 80 7.96 -5.12 -11.80
C ALA A 80 6.48 -4.72 -11.86
N ALA A 81 5.61 -5.41 -11.14
CA ALA A 81 4.18 -5.13 -11.15
C ALA A 81 3.77 -4.04 -10.14
N VAL A 82 4.71 -3.49 -9.36
CA VAL A 82 4.38 -2.59 -8.26
C VAL A 82 4.67 -1.13 -8.58
N ARG A 83 3.69 -0.28 -8.33
CA ARG A 83 3.85 1.17 -8.22
C ARG A 83 3.35 1.57 -6.84
N ALA A 84 4.27 1.56 -5.87
CA ALA A 84 3.97 1.87 -4.48
C ALA A 84 4.15 3.36 -4.23
N ALA A 85 3.14 3.96 -3.62
CA ALA A 85 3.12 5.38 -3.31
C ALA A 85 3.07 5.61 -1.81
N LEU A 86 4.07 6.31 -1.29
CA LEU A 86 4.10 6.75 0.10
C LEU A 86 3.16 7.94 0.28
N CYS A 87 2.10 7.76 1.05
CA CYS A 87 1.07 8.76 1.26
C CYS A 87 0.91 9.07 2.75
N TRP A 88 1.04 10.34 3.10
CA TRP A 88 0.90 10.81 4.48
C TRP A 88 -0.30 11.77 4.65
N MET A 89 -1.03 12.02 3.58
CA MET A 89 -2.25 12.83 3.59
C MET A 89 -3.15 12.42 2.43
N PRO A 90 -4.47 12.63 2.56
CA PRO A 90 -5.42 12.18 1.53
C PRO A 90 -5.16 12.75 0.13
N GLU A 91 -4.74 14.02 0.02
CA GLU A 91 -4.47 14.62 -1.29
C GLU A 91 -3.34 13.91 -2.04
N ILE A 92 -2.29 13.50 -1.35
CA ILE A 92 -1.19 12.74 -1.96
C ILE A 92 -1.69 11.37 -2.45
N ALA A 93 -2.54 10.71 -1.67
CA ALA A 93 -3.16 9.44 -2.08
C ALA A 93 -4.01 9.63 -3.34
N ARG A 94 -4.80 10.71 -3.39
CA ARG A 94 -5.61 11.03 -4.56
C ARG A 94 -4.75 11.21 -5.81
N LEU A 95 -3.69 11.98 -5.72
CA LEU A 95 -2.79 12.23 -6.85
C LEU A 95 -2.03 10.98 -7.27
N SER A 96 -1.63 10.13 -6.33
CA SER A 96 -0.96 8.87 -6.66
C SER A 96 -1.84 7.96 -7.53
N ARG A 97 -3.15 8.03 -7.32
CA ARG A 97 -4.11 7.29 -8.14
C ARG A 97 -4.36 8.00 -9.47
N LEU A 98 -4.77 9.27 -9.42
CA LEU A 98 -5.13 10.03 -10.63
C LEU A 98 -3.99 10.10 -11.62
N HIS A 99 -2.77 10.35 -11.17
CA HIS A 99 -1.63 10.64 -12.03
C HIS A 99 -0.70 9.46 -12.25
N ASN A 100 -0.51 8.60 -11.26
CA ASN A 100 0.52 7.56 -11.30
C ASN A 100 -0.03 6.14 -11.36
N ASN A 101 -1.34 5.97 -11.26
CA ASN A 101 -1.99 4.67 -11.20
C ASN A 101 -1.31 3.75 -10.18
N ALA A 102 -1.00 4.30 -9.01
CA ALA A 102 -0.37 3.54 -7.94
C ALA A 102 -1.26 2.36 -7.54
N ASN A 103 -0.68 1.19 -7.39
CA ASN A 103 -1.41 -0.01 -7.00
C ASN A 103 -1.10 -0.49 -5.58
N VAL A 104 -0.11 0.12 -4.91
CA VAL A 104 0.16 -0.12 -3.50
C VAL A 104 0.20 1.20 -2.75
N LEU A 105 -0.65 1.32 -1.75
CA LEU A 105 -0.62 2.43 -0.80
C LEU A 105 0.38 2.11 0.30
N VAL A 106 1.34 3.00 0.53
CA VAL A 106 2.27 2.88 1.66
C VAL A 106 2.01 4.00 2.65
N MET A 107 1.93 3.66 3.93
CA MET A 107 1.67 4.63 4.98
C MET A 107 2.76 4.62 6.06
N PRO A 108 3.11 5.81 6.61
CA PRO A 108 4.09 5.94 7.69
C PRO A 108 3.41 5.73 9.04
N GLY A 109 3.44 4.50 9.57
CA GLY A 109 2.69 4.11 10.75
C GLY A 109 2.97 4.92 12.02
N ARG A 110 4.20 5.45 12.16
CA ARG A 110 4.57 6.27 13.33
C ARG A 110 4.14 7.73 13.21
N PHE A 111 3.63 8.15 12.06
CA PHE A 111 3.33 9.57 11.78
C PHE A 111 1.87 9.81 11.42
N LEU A 112 1.01 8.80 11.49
CA LEU A 112 -0.40 8.93 11.17
C LEU A 112 -1.27 8.49 12.35
N ASP A 113 -2.32 9.28 12.61
CA ASP A 113 -3.41 8.82 13.45
C ASP A 113 -4.39 7.97 12.62
N LYS A 114 -5.31 7.28 13.31
CA LYS A 114 -6.25 6.36 12.66
C LYS A 114 -7.23 7.08 11.75
N THR A 115 -7.68 8.26 12.13
CA THR A 115 -8.63 9.05 11.33
C THR A 115 -8.02 9.47 10.01
N THR A 116 -6.80 10.00 10.03
CA THR A 116 -6.07 10.38 8.81
C THR A 116 -5.79 9.16 7.95
N ALA A 117 -5.37 8.05 8.56
CA ALA A 117 -5.12 6.81 7.83
C ALA A 117 -6.39 6.31 7.13
N GLN A 118 -7.53 6.36 7.78
CA GLN A 118 -8.80 5.97 7.17
C GLN A 118 -9.14 6.83 5.96
N ASP A 119 -8.97 8.15 6.07
CA ASP A 119 -9.22 9.06 4.95
C ASP A 119 -8.28 8.78 3.78
N ILE A 120 -7.02 8.47 4.06
CA ILE A 120 -6.04 8.09 3.03
C ILE A 120 -6.47 6.80 2.33
N ILE A 121 -6.87 5.78 3.10
CA ILE A 121 -7.32 4.49 2.54
C ILE A 121 -8.55 4.67 1.67
N ASP A 122 -9.56 5.39 2.16
CA ASP A 122 -10.77 5.66 1.41
C ASP A 122 -10.47 6.35 0.09
N THR A 123 -9.65 7.38 0.14
CA THR A 123 -9.26 8.14 -1.04
C THR A 123 -8.53 7.24 -2.04
N PHE A 124 -7.56 6.44 -1.56
CA PHE A 124 -6.81 5.55 -2.43
C PHE A 124 -7.70 4.49 -3.09
N LEU A 125 -8.58 3.85 -2.33
CA LEU A 125 -9.42 2.77 -2.85
C LEU A 125 -10.50 3.24 -3.82
N HIS A 126 -10.95 4.50 -3.71
CA HIS A 126 -12.07 5.03 -4.50
C HIS A 126 -11.67 6.01 -5.60
N THR A 127 -10.38 6.33 -5.77
CA THR A 127 -9.92 7.24 -6.81
C THR A 127 -9.46 6.45 -8.03
N PRO A 128 -10.08 6.64 -9.22
CA PRO A 128 -9.64 5.97 -10.43
C PRO A 128 -8.39 6.63 -11.02
N PHE A 129 -7.75 5.94 -11.97
CA PHE A 129 -6.68 6.53 -12.77
C PHE A 129 -7.30 7.46 -13.81
N GLU A 130 -6.79 8.69 -13.89
CA GLU A 130 -7.29 9.69 -14.84
C GLU A 130 -6.93 9.33 -16.30
N GLY A 131 -5.79 8.68 -16.52
CA GLY A 131 -5.32 8.35 -17.86
C GLY A 131 -4.79 9.57 -18.61
N GLY A 132 -5.17 9.70 -19.89
CA GLY A 132 -4.76 10.86 -20.69
C GLY A 132 -3.22 11.00 -20.79
N ARG A 133 -2.73 12.22 -20.54
CA ARG A 133 -1.28 12.52 -20.59
C ARG A 133 -0.44 11.73 -19.59
N HIS A 134 -1.07 11.17 -18.55
CA HIS A 134 -0.37 10.41 -17.51
C HIS A 134 0.02 9.01 -17.97
N ILE A 135 -0.68 8.43 -18.93
CA ILE A 135 -0.40 7.07 -19.42
C ILE A 135 1.03 6.95 -19.91
N ARG A 136 1.48 7.86 -20.77
CA ARG A 136 2.85 7.84 -21.32
C ARG A 136 3.91 7.91 -20.20
N ARG A 137 3.64 8.71 -19.17
CA ARG A 137 4.59 8.87 -18.07
C ARG A 137 4.68 7.64 -17.20
N VAL A 138 3.53 7.03 -16.88
CA VAL A 138 3.48 5.78 -16.12
C VAL A 138 4.20 4.66 -16.88
N GLU A 139 3.99 4.57 -18.20
CA GLU A 139 4.63 3.55 -19.03
C GLU A 139 6.16 3.68 -19.11
N LYS A 140 6.71 4.84 -18.79
CA LYS A 140 8.15 5.10 -18.76
C LYS A 140 8.79 4.82 -17.39
N ILE A 141 8.03 4.51 -16.34
CA ILE A 141 8.58 4.19 -15.02
C ILE A 141 9.44 2.92 -15.05
N PRO A 142 9.05 1.82 -15.70
CA PRO A 142 9.91 0.64 -15.80
C PRO A 142 11.18 0.96 -16.58
N CYS A 143 12.32 0.37 -16.14
CA CYS A 143 13.60 0.53 -16.82
C CYS A 143 13.99 -0.70 -17.65
#